data_e623ad763ae491eff779a4dd25d6f956
#
_entry.id   e623ad763ae491eff779a4dd25d6f956
#
_cell.length_a   1.000
_cell.length_b   1.000
_cell.length_c   1.000
_cell.angle_alpha   90.00
_cell.angle_beta   90.00
_cell.angle_gamma   90.00
#
_symmetry.space_group_name_H-M   'P 1'
#
loop_
_entity.id
_entity.type
_entity.pdbx_description
1 polymer ?
#
loop_
_entity_poly.entity_id
_entity_poly.type
_entity_poly.pdbx_seq_one_letter_code
_entity_poly.pdbx_strand_id
1 'polypeptide(L)'
;MSQQLEKTLAEAASGNLSPAATLEALADLELEARHQRAIERRFRLSRLQAQLSIHSFDFHHHKSRLQIKNRVLRLLELDFLRKGTNVVIIGNPGTGKTYLAKILAWQACRANQRVLFTTAMDMLNHLLASQVDHSLIRKLRFYTAPTLLVCDELGYLSLDQQTSNLFYQVISTRHSQKKSMLITTNTAFSDWGNILYNTTIATAIADRLVENSEIFLLGGDSLRKPKKSSPAP
;
A
#
# COMPACT_ATOMS: atom_id res chain seq x y z
N MET A 1 -17.16 21.98 9.19
CA MET A 1 -16.58 22.74 10.33
C MET A 1 -17.44 23.94 10.74
N SER A 2 -17.79 24.86 9.83
CA SER A 2 -18.59 26.06 10.18
C SER A 2 -19.92 25.73 10.86
N GLN A 3 -20.73 24.83 10.30
CA GLN A 3 -22.05 24.46 10.86
C GLN A 3 -21.98 23.79 12.24
N GLN A 4 -20.98 22.92 12.49
CA GLN A 4 -20.81 22.29 13.80
C GLN A 4 -20.33 23.30 14.85
N LEU A 5 -19.42 24.20 14.47
CA LEU A 5 -18.96 25.30 15.31
C LEU A 5 -20.13 26.21 15.72
N GLU A 6 -20.93 26.62 14.76
CA GLU A 6 -22.13 27.47 15.00
C GLU A 6 -23.12 26.76 15.92
N LYS A 7 -23.35 25.45 15.73
CA LYS A 7 -24.23 24.67 16.60
C LYS A 7 -23.70 24.61 18.05
N THR A 8 -22.42 24.31 18.24
CA THR A 8 -21.80 24.25 19.58
C THR A 8 -21.86 25.61 20.30
N LEU A 9 -21.61 26.70 19.55
CA LEU A 9 -21.73 28.07 20.10
C LEU A 9 -23.17 28.43 20.45
N ALA A 10 -24.15 28.01 19.65
CA ALA A 10 -25.58 28.26 19.94
C ALA A 10 -26.03 27.48 21.18
N GLU A 11 -25.57 26.19 21.35
CA GLU A 11 -25.84 25.41 22.54
C GLU A 11 -25.20 25.99 23.80
N ALA A 12 -24.00 26.56 23.69
CA ALA A 12 -23.37 27.32 24.78
C ALA A 12 -24.13 28.61 25.15
N ALA A 13 -24.56 29.39 24.12
CA ALA A 13 -25.31 30.59 24.33
C ALA A 13 -26.69 30.34 24.96
N SER A 14 -27.31 29.18 24.69
CA SER A 14 -28.58 28.77 25.31
C SER A 14 -28.43 28.28 26.76
N GLY A 15 -27.21 28.28 27.32
CA GLY A 15 -26.93 27.84 28.68
C GLY A 15 -26.92 26.34 28.88
N ASN A 16 -26.98 25.54 27.79
CA ASN A 16 -26.95 24.08 27.82
C ASN A 16 -25.55 23.49 28.04
N LEU A 17 -24.50 24.31 27.88
CA LEU A 17 -23.11 23.89 28.12
C LEU A 17 -22.40 24.88 29.06
N SER A 18 -21.61 24.34 29.98
CA SER A 18 -20.69 25.18 30.77
C SER A 18 -19.57 25.73 29.89
N PRO A 19 -18.90 26.83 30.24
CA PRO A 19 -17.75 27.35 29.49
C PRO A 19 -16.64 26.31 29.28
N ALA A 20 -16.37 25.46 30.29
CA ALA A 20 -15.38 24.38 30.18
C ALA A 20 -15.81 23.32 29.17
N ALA A 21 -17.07 22.86 29.22
CA ALA A 21 -17.63 21.89 28.27
C ALA A 21 -17.65 22.45 26.83
N THR A 22 -17.90 23.75 26.67
CA THR A 22 -17.83 24.42 25.36
C THR A 22 -16.41 24.40 24.80
N LEU A 23 -15.40 24.72 25.61
CA LEU A 23 -13.99 24.67 25.18
C LEU A 23 -13.55 23.25 24.82
N GLU A 24 -13.94 22.24 25.61
CA GLU A 24 -13.67 20.83 25.32
C GLU A 24 -14.30 20.41 23.98
N ALA A 25 -15.58 20.69 23.76
CA ALA A 25 -16.27 20.39 22.50
C ALA A 25 -15.62 21.07 21.29
N LEU A 26 -15.20 22.33 21.42
CA LEU A 26 -14.50 23.07 20.36
C LEU A 26 -13.10 22.49 20.09
N ALA A 27 -12.37 22.07 21.13
CA ALA A 27 -11.07 21.42 21.00
C ALA A 27 -11.20 20.06 20.27
N ASP A 28 -12.19 19.25 20.63
CA ASP A 28 -12.45 17.97 19.98
C ASP A 28 -12.81 18.13 18.50
N LEU A 29 -13.66 19.11 18.15
CA LEU A 29 -14.00 19.46 16.77
C LEU A 29 -12.76 19.84 15.94
N GLU A 30 -11.85 20.64 16.52
CA GLU A 30 -10.61 21.02 15.82
C GLU A 30 -9.65 19.83 15.69
N LEU A 31 -9.52 18.98 16.74
CA LEU A 31 -8.68 17.78 16.68
C LEU A 31 -9.18 16.82 15.60
N GLU A 32 -10.49 16.59 15.52
CA GLU A 32 -11.08 15.76 14.48
C GLU A 32 -10.86 16.34 13.08
N ALA A 33 -11.07 17.64 12.92
CA ALA A 33 -10.84 18.34 11.66
C ALA A 33 -9.36 18.29 11.23
N ARG A 34 -8.41 18.41 12.18
CA ARG A 34 -6.97 18.24 11.91
C ARG A 34 -6.66 16.81 11.50
N HIS A 35 -7.25 15.83 12.17
CA HIS A 35 -7.07 14.42 11.85
C HIS A 35 -7.55 14.11 10.43
N GLN A 36 -8.75 14.56 10.06
CA GLN A 36 -9.30 14.39 8.72
C GLN A 36 -8.42 15.04 7.64
N ARG A 37 -8.00 16.30 7.86
CA ARG A 37 -7.06 17.00 6.95
C ARG A 37 -5.73 16.24 6.81
N ALA A 38 -5.22 15.64 7.88
CA ALA A 38 -4.00 14.84 7.83
C ALA A 38 -4.20 13.57 6.99
N ILE A 39 -5.32 12.85 7.15
CA ILE A 39 -5.66 11.66 6.34
C ILE A 39 -5.79 12.03 4.86
N GLU A 40 -6.52 13.09 4.52
CA GLU A 40 -6.69 13.55 3.14
C GLU A 40 -5.35 13.92 2.50
N ARG A 41 -4.50 14.62 3.25
CA ARG A 41 -3.13 14.93 2.81
C ARG A 41 -2.31 13.65 2.55
N ARG A 42 -2.38 12.66 3.46
CA ARG A 42 -1.69 11.37 3.29
C ARG A 42 -2.19 10.63 2.05
N PHE A 43 -3.50 10.57 1.88
CA PHE A 43 -4.11 9.96 0.69
C PHE A 43 -3.62 10.61 -0.60
N ARG A 44 -3.67 11.93 -0.71
CA ARG A 44 -3.20 12.65 -1.89
C ARG A 44 -1.72 12.41 -2.18
N LEU A 45 -0.87 12.42 -1.14
CA LEU A 45 0.57 12.19 -1.29
C LEU A 45 0.93 10.72 -1.57
N SER A 46 0.05 9.79 -1.23
CA SER A 46 0.27 8.35 -1.43
C SER A 46 0.16 7.91 -2.88
N ARG A 47 -0.39 8.71 -3.77
CA ARG A 47 -0.75 8.37 -5.17
C ARG A 47 -1.78 7.24 -5.29
N LEU A 48 -2.51 6.93 -4.24
CA LEU A 48 -3.67 6.04 -4.33
C LEU A 48 -4.78 6.71 -5.13
N GLN A 49 -5.38 5.94 -6.03
CA GLN A 49 -6.48 6.43 -6.89
C GLN A 49 -7.86 6.22 -6.26
N ALA A 50 -7.96 5.35 -5.23
CA ALA A 50 -9.22 4.99 -4.61
C ALA A 50 -9.04 4.67 -3.12
N GLN A 51 -10.06 4.99 -2.34
CA GLN A 51 -10.20 4.67 -0.93
C GLN A 51 -11.01 3.38 -0.81
N LEU A 52 -10.31 2.24 -0.75
CA LEU A 52 -10.95 0.93 -0.75
C LEU A 52 -11.07 0.37 0.67
N SER A 53 -12.24 -0.23 0.96
CA SER A 53 -12.47 -0.90 2.24
C SER A 53 -12.30 -2.42 2.11
N ILE A 54 -11.90 -3.07 3.21
CA ILE A 54 -11.81 -4.53 3.28
C ILE A 54 -13.19 -5.20 3.09
N HIS A 55 -14.27 -4.52 3.44
CA HIS A 55 -15.64 -5.03 3.25
C HIS A 55 -16.01 -5.23 1.78
N SER A 56 -15.34 -4.52 0.87
CA SER A 56 -15.52 -4.68 -0.58
C SER A 56 -14.63 -5.77 -1.20
N PHE A 57 -13.78 -6.44 -0.39
CA PHE A 57 -12.95 -7.56 -0.87
C PHE A 57 -13.70 -8.89 -0.67
N ASP A 58 -14.13 -9.49 -1.78
CA ASP A 58 -14.80 -10.79 -1.74
C ASP A 58 -13.83 -11.93 -1.41
N PHE A 59 -13.82 -12.38 -0.17
CA PHE A 59 -13.03 -13.52 0.27
C PHE A 59 -13.58 -14.87 -0.23
N HIS A 60 -14.86 -14.95 -0.60
CA HIS A 60 -15.51 -16.17 -1.05
C HIS A 60 -15.32 -16.45 -2.55
N HIS A 61 -14.77 -15.51 -3.31
CA HIS A 61 -14.51 -15.69 -4.74
C HIS A 61 -13.69 -16.94 -5.06
N HIS A 62 -12.73 -17.30 -4.20
CA HIS A 62 -11.89 -18.49 -4.39
C HIS A 62 -11.36 -19.03 -3.07
N LYS A 63 -11.17 -20.35 -2.99
CA LYS A 63 -10.67 -21.06 -1.80
C LYS A 63 -9.39 -20.44 -1.20
N SER A 64 -8.44 -20.04 -2.05
CA SER A 64 -7.19 -19.41 -1.59
C SER A 64 -7.42 -18.10 -0.83
N ARG A 65 -8.42 -17.30 -1.21
CA ARG A 65 -8.75 -16.06 -0.49
C ARG A 65 -9.34 -16.32 0.88
N LEU A 66 -10.19 -17.36 0.98
CA LEU A 66 -10.78 -17.76 2.25
C LEU A 66 -9.69 -18.23 3.23
N GLN A 67 -8.70 -18.99 2.74
CA GLN A 67 -7.58 -19.48 3.54
C GLN A 67 -6.72 -18.36 4.13
N ILE A 68 -6.57 -17.25 3.43
CA ILE A 68 -5.74 -16.13 3.89
C ILE A 68 -6.52 -15.07 4.67
N LYS A 69 -7.86 -15.17 4.76
CA LYS A 69 -8.75 -14.16 5.35
C LYS A 69 -8.26 -13.65 6.70
N ASN A 70 -8.02 -14.54 7.66
CA ASN A 70 -7.61 -14.15 9.01
C ASN A 70 -6.23 -13.48 9.04
N ARG A 71 -5.32 -13.91 8.16
CA ARG A 71 -4.00 -13.28 8.04
C ARG A 71 -4.11 -11.88 7.45
N VAL A 72 -4.94 -11.70 6.42
CA VAL A 72 -5.20 -10.38 5.83
C VAL A 72 -5.86 -9.43 6.85
N LEU A 73 -6.83 -9.93 7.64
CA LEU A 73 -7.46 -9.10 8.67
C LEU A 73 -6.46 -8.63 9.72
N ARG A 74 -5.49 -9.46 10.13
CA ARG A 74 -4.39 -9.05 11.02
C ARG A 74 -3.49 -7.98 10.42
N LEU A 75 -3.26 -7.98 9.10
CA LEU A 75 -2.49 -6.91 8.45
C LEU A 75 -3.16 -5.53 8.56
N LEU A 76 -4.48 -5.47 8.74
CA LEU A 76 -5.18 -4.20 8.94
C LEU A 76 -4.87 -3.53 10.29
N GLU A 77 -4.30 -4.27 11.25
CA GLU A 77 -3.79 -3.74 12.52
C GLU A 77 -2.47 -2.98 12.32
N LEU A 78 -1.83 -3.13 11.14
CA LEU A 78 -0.61 -2.44 10.71
C LEU A 78 0.65 -2.74 11.55
N ASP A 79 0.65 -3.79 12.35
CA ASP A 79 1.81 -4.21 13.14
C ASP A 79 3.02 -4.55 12.27
N PHE A 80 2.77 -5.02 11.05
CA PHE A 80 3.82 -5.31 10.07
C PHE A 80 4.66 -4.07 9.74
N LEU A 81 4.08 -2.87 9.77
CA LEU A 81 4.81 -1.62 9.56
C LEU A 81 5.78 -1.31 10.70
N ARG A 82 5.37 -1.57 11.94
CA ARG A 82 6.21 -1.36 13.13
C ARG A 82 7.38 -2.36 13.19
N LYS A 83 7.13 -3.59 12.73
CA LYS A 83 8.13 -4.68 12.69
C LYS A 83 9.04 -4.61 11.46
N GLY A 84 8.77 -3.70 10.50
CA GLY A 84 9.47 -3.65 9.23
C GLY A 84 9.24 -4.90 8.36
N THR A 85 8.12 -5.61 8.57
CA THR A 85 7.79 -6.81 7.81
C THR A 85 7.28 -6.45 6.42
N ASN A 86 7.75 -7.14 5.40
CA ASN A 86 7.28 -7.01 4.03
C ASN A 86 5.99 -7.81 3.82
N VAL A 87 5.20 -7.42 2.84
CA VAL A 87 4.03 -8.17 2.38
C VAL A 87 4.18 -8.46 0.89
N VAL A 88 4.12 -9.72 0.50
CA VAL A 88 4.21 -10.11 -0.90
C VAL A 88 2.93 -10.85 -1.30
N ILE A 89 2.25 -10.34 -2.32
CA ILE A 89 1.00 -10.91 -2.83
C ILE A 89 1.26 -11.45 -4.23
N ILE A 90 1.24 -12.77 -4.35
CA ILE A 90 1.50 -13.51 -5.58
C ILE A 90 0.19 -14.07 -6.14
N GLY A 91 -0.01 -14.04 -7.44
CA GLY A 91 -1.18 -14.68 -8.07
C GLY A 91 -1.40 -14.27 -9.51
N ASN A 92 -2.26 -14.97 -10.20
CA ASN A 92 -2.57 -14.73 -11.60
C ASN A 92 -3.19 -13.33 -11.84
N PRO A 93 -3.13 -12.80 -13.07
CA PRO A 93 -3.82 -11.56 -13.43
C PRO A 93 -5.32 -11.63 -13.10
N GLY A 94 -5.86 -10.54 -12.55
CA GLY A 94 -7.29 -10.45 -12.22
C GLY A 94 -7.72 -11.07 -10.88
N THR A 95 -6.80 -11.66 -10.10
CA THR A 95 -7.13 -12.29 -8.81
C THR A 95 -7.30 -11.31 -7.63
N GLY A 96 -7.19 -10.00 -7.85
CA GLY A 96 -7.43 -8.97 -6.84
C GLY A 96 -6.21 -8.55 -6.01
N LYS A 97 -4.98 -8.87 -6.44
CA LYS A 97 -3.73 -8.47 -5.76
C LYS A 97 -3.63 -6.96 -5.52
N THR A 98 -3.72 -6.19 -6.62
CA THR A 98 -3.70 -4.72 -6.58
C THR A 98 -4.83 -4.15 -5.72
N TYR A 99 -6.01 -4.78 -5.75
CA TYR A 99 -7.15 -4.36 -4.94
C TYR A 99 -6.85 -4.50 -3.44
N LEU A 100 -6.31 -5.66 -3.03
CA LEU A 100 -5.90 -5.91 -1.65
C LEU A 100 -4.75 -4.98 -1.22
N ALA A 101 -3.78 -4.75 -2.11
CA ALA A 101 -2.68 -3.83 -1.86
C ALA A 101 -3.19 -2.39 -1.61
N LYS A 102 -4.16 -1.93 -2.40
CA LYS A 102 -4.80 -0.60 -2.20
C LYS A 102 -5.57 -0.51 -0.90
N ILE A 103 -6.26 -1.58 -0.46
CA ILE A 103 -6.94 -1.62 0.85
C ILE A 103 -5.94 -1.42 1.99
N LEU A 104 -4.86 -2.19 2.00
CA LEU A 104 -3.82 -2.10 3.04
C LEU A 104 -3.13 -0.72 3.03
N ALA A 105 -2.85 -0.20 1.85
CA ALA A 105 -2.27 1.13 1.68
C ALA A 105 -3.22 2.24 2.20
N TRP A 106 -4.51 2.15 1.90
CA TRP A 106 -5.50 3.09 2.42
C TRP A 106 -5.64 3.00 3.94
N GLN A 107 -5.67 1.79 4.50
CA GLN A 107 -5.69 1.60 5.95
C GLN A 107 -4.47 2.26 6.62
N ALA A 108 -3.28 2.12 6.03
CA ALA A 108 -2.07 2.78 6.52
C ALA A 108 -2.17 4.34 6.44
N CYS A 109 -2.75 4.89 5.36
CA CYS A 109 -3.01 6.33 5.26
C CYS A 109 -3.95 6.82 6.37
N ARG A 110 -5.03 6.07 6.66
CA ARG A 110 -5.97 6.38 7.75
C ARG A 110 -5.30 6.37 9.13
N ALA A 111 -4.33 5.48 9.33
CA ALA A 111 -3.49 5.44 10.53
C ALA A 111 -2.35 6.48 10.50
N ASN A 112 -2.46 7.51 9.68
CA ASN A 112 -1.49 8.61 9.54
C ASN A 112 -0.08 8.15 9.12
N GLN A 113 0.07 6.98 8.49
CA GLN A 113 1.35 6.51 7.97
C GLN A 113 1.68 7.16 6.63
N ARG A 114 2.99 7.31 6.36
CA ARG A 114 3.47 7.77 5.05
C ARG A 114 3.48 6.61 4.08
N VAL A 115 2.59 6.62 3.11
CA VAL A 115 2.45 5.60 2.07
C VAL A 115 2.85 6.19 0.72
N LEU A 116 3.47 5.38 -0.12
CA LEU A 116 3.65 5.66 -1.54
C LEU A 116 3.23 4.42 -2.33
N PHE A 117 2.27 4.60 -3.23
CA PHE A 117 1.81 3.59 -4.18
C PHE A 117 2.39 3.88 -5.56
N THR A 118 3.00 2.90 -6.20
CA THR A 118 3.56 2.99 -7.54
C THR A 118 3.56 1.61 -8.20
N THR A 119 3.55 1.56 -9.52
CA THR A 119 3.93 0.33 -10.24
C THR A 119 5.45 0.16 -10.21
N ALA A 120 5.93 -1.08 -10.39
CA ALA A 120 7.37 -1.34 -10.52
C ALA A 120 7.96 -0.57 -11.69
N MET A 121 7.27 -0.56 -12.84
CA MET A 121 7.72 0.14 -14.04
C MET A 121 7.80 1.66 -13.86
N ASP A 122 6.76 2.29 -13.29
CA ASP A 122 6.78 3.74 -13.06
C ASP A 122 7.93 4.15 -12.13
N MET A 123 8.18 3.35 -11.08
CA MET A 123 9.28 3.58 -10.16
C MET A 123 10.63 3.51 -10.89
N LEU A 124 10.85 2.45 -11.66
CA LEU A 124 12.11 2.22 -12.37
C LEU A 124 12.35 3.25 -13.46
N ASN A 125 11.35 3.55 -14.27
CA ASN A 125 11.44 4.61 -15.28
C ASN A 125 11.76 5.97 -14.67
N HIS A 126 11.16 6.29 -13.53
CA HIS A 126 11.41 7.53 -12.81
C HIS A 126 12.84 7.60 -12.22
N LEU A 127 13.37 6.45 -11.75
CA LEU A 127 14.75 6.35 -11.28
C LEU A 127 15.76 6.43 -12.44
N LEU A 128 15.50 5.75 -13.56
CA LEU A 128 16.31 5.85 -14.77
C LEU A 128 16.42 7.28 -15.28
N ALA A 129 15.29 7.95 -15.46
CA ALA A 129 15.25 9.35 -15.90
C ALA A 129 16.05 10.26 -14.97
N SER A 130 16.03 9.98 -13.66
CA SER A 130 16.76 10.78 -12.66
C SER A 130 18.28 10.62 -12.67
N GLN A 131 18.81 9.65 -13.39
CA GLN A 131 20.26 9.54 -13.63
C GLN A 131 20.74 10.58 -14.63
N VAL A 132 19.92 10.90 -15.63
CA VAL A 132 20.24 11.87 -16.68
C VAL A 132 20.28 13.31 -16.12
N ASP A 133 19.34 13.64 -15.21
CA ASP A 133 19.26 14.98 -14.59
C ASP A 133 20.00 15.08 -13.24
N HIS A 134 20.85 14.11 -12.91
CA HIS A 134 21.63 14.05 -11.68
C HIS A 134 20.80 14.12 -10.39
N SER A 135 19.49 13.78 -10.41
CA SER A 135 18.60 13.84 -9.26
C SER A 135 18.38 12.48 -8.58
N LEU A 136 19.15 11.44 -8.94
CA LEU A 136 18.95 10.06 -8.49
C LEU A 136 18.88 9.93 -6.96
N ILE A 137 19.77 10.57 -6.21
CA ILE A 137 19.78 10.51 -4.74
C ILE A 137 18.46 11.03 -4.16
N ARG A 138 17.93 12.13 -4.70
CA ARG A 138 16.65 12.70 -4.30
C ARG A 138 15.48 11.75 -4.61
N LYS A 139 15.52 11.12 -5.80
CA LYS A 139 14.48 10.15 -6.20
C LYS A 139 14.55 8.84 -5.42
N LEU A 140 15.73 8.33 -5.13
CA LEU A 140 15.89 7.19 -4.22
C LEU A 140 15.29 7.50 -2.84
N ARG A 141 15.56 8.68 -2.27
CA ARG A 141 14.93 9.13 -1.01
C ARG A 141 13.41 9.19 -1.12
N PHE A 142 12.86 9.62 -2.25
CA PHE A 142 11.42 9.66 -2.48
C PHE A 142 10.77 8.28 -2.33
N TYR A 143 11.42 7.20 -2.83
CA TYR A 143 10.93 5.82 -2.70
C TYR A 143 11.32 5.12 -1.39
N THR A 144 12.40 5.56 -0.74
CA THR A 144 12.87 4.92 0.50
C THR A 144 12.37 5.61 1.77
N ALA A 145 11.91 6.87 1.70
CA ALA A 145 11.45 7.62 2.86
C ALA A 145 10.07 7.21 3.42
N PRO A 146 9.06 6.78 2.62
CA PRO A 146 7.75 6.39 3.14
C PRO A 146 7.84 5.21 4.12
N THR A 147 6.93 5.15 5.11
CA THR A 147 6.79 4.01 6.02
C THR A 147 6.43 2.75 5.25
N LEU A 148 5.49 2.87 4.29
CA LEU A 148 5.08 1.80 3.39
C LEU A 148 5.29 2.21 1.94
N LEU A 149 6.08 1.43 1.20
CA LEU A 149 6.15 1.50 -0.26
C LEU A 149 5.34 0.35 -0.85
N VAL A 150 4.32 0.65 -1.63
CA VAL A 150 3.59 -0.35 -2.43
C VAL A 150 4.16 -0.32 -3.84
N CYS A 151 4.73 -1.47 -4.25
CA CYS A 151 5.28 -1.71 -5.57
C CYS A 151 4.39 -2.72 -6.28
N ASP A 152 3.48 -2.21 -7.11
CA ASP A 152 2.48 -3.02 -7.81
C ASP A 152 3.03 -3.54 -9.15
N GLU A 153 2.54 -4.69 -9.58
CA GLU A 153 2.81 -5.27 -10.90
C GLU A 153 4.29 -5.60 -11.17
N LEU A 154 5.04 -6.08 -10.18
CA LEU A 154 6.38 -6.60 -10.43
C LEU A 154 6.28 -7.91 -11.24
N GLY A 155 7.09 -8.03 -12.31
CA GLY A 155 7.22 -9.25 -13.08
C GLY A 155 6.46 -9.28 -14.41
N TYR A 156 5.89 -8.15 -14.84
CA TYR A 156 5.27 -8.05 -16.17
C TYR A 156 6.28 -7.89 -17.31
N LEU A 157 7.46 -7.41 -17.01
CA LEU A 157 8.54 -7.20 -17.99
C LEU A 157 9.88 -7.66 -17.38
N SER A 158 10.78 -8.16 -18.22
CA SER A 158 12.17 -8.41 -17.82
C SER A 158 12.92 -7.09 -17.71
N LEU A 159 13.73 -6.99 -16.66
CA LEU A 159 14.53 -5.81 -16.35
C LEU A 159 15.96 -6.02 -16.82
N ASP A 160 16.54 -5.01 -17.41
CA ASP A 160 17.97 -4.99 -17.74
C ASP A 160 18.84 -4.82 -16.48
N GLN A 161 20.15 -4.83 -16.66
CA GLN A 161 21.10 -4.70 -15.56
C GLN A 161 20.94 -3.40 -14.78
N GLN A 162 20.73 -2.30 -15.48
CA GLN A 162 20.63 -0.97 -14.87
C GLN A 162 19.37 -0.84 -14.01
N THR A 163 18.23 -1.23 -14.53
CA THR A 163 16.95 -1.22 -13.80
C THR A 163 16.93 -2.20 -12.64
N SER A 164 17.53 -3.39 -12.80
CA SER A 164 17.67 -4.37 -11.72
C SER A 164 18.53 -3.84 -10.57
N ASN A 165 19.62 -3.15 -10.88
CA ASN A 165 20.47 -2.49 -9.88
C ASN A 165 19.73 -1.36 -9.13
N LEU A 166 18.93 -0.54 -9.83
CA LEU A 166 18.12 0.51 -9.20
C LEU A 166 17.05 -0.09 -8.28
N PHE A 167 16.41 -1.17 -8.70
CA PHE A 167 15.46 -1.90 -7.88
C PHE A 167 16.13 -2.47 -6.62
N TYR A 168 17.29 -3.11 -6.78
CA TYR A 168 18.10 -3.59 -5.67
C TYR A 168 18.45 -2.47 -4.67
N GLN A 169 18.87 -1.29 -5.16
CA GLN A 169 19.18 -0.16 -4.27
C GLN A 169 17.98 0.27 -3.42
N VAL A 170 16.77 0.33 -4.00
CA VAL A 170 15.55 0.66 -3.26
C VAL A 170 15.29 -0.39 -2.17
N ILE A 171 15.33 -1.69 -2.53
CA ILE A 171 15.06 -2.79 -1.59
C ILE A 171 16.11 -2.83 -0.48
N SER A 172 17.39 -2.79 -0.83
CA SER A 172 18.50 -2.84 0.12
C SER A 172 18.45 -1.67 1.12
N THR A 173 18.16 -0.46 0.63
CA THR A 173 18.01 0.72 1.50
C THR A 173 16.82 0.58 2.43
N ARG A 174 15.67 0.10 1.95
CA ARG A 174 14.49 -0.09 2.79
C ARG A 174 14.69 -1.19 3.82
N HIS A 175 15.30 -2.29 3.42
CA HIS A 175 15.67 -3.39 4.30
C HIS A 175 16.56 -2.90 5.45
N SER A 176 17.65 -2.18 5.15
CA SER A 176 18.56 -1.62 6.18
C SER A 176 17.86 -0.62 7.12
N GLN A 177 16.84 0.09 6.63
CA GLN A 177 16.03 1.02 7.41
C GLN A 177 14.86 0.35 8.14
N LYS A 178 14.66 -0.96 8.03
CA LYS A 178 13.52 -1.72 8.55
C LYS A 178 12.16 -1.11 8.15
N LYS A 179 12.04 -0.71 6.88
CA LYS A 179 10.80 -0.14 6.32
C LYS A 179 10.10 -1.15 5.43
N SER A 180 8.82 -1.35 5.68
CA SER A 180 8.00 -2.34 4.98
C SER A 180 7.78 -2.00 3.52
N MET A 181 7.80 -3.02 2.68
CA MET A 181 7.33 -3.01 1.31
C MET A 181 6.11 -3.91 1.16
N LEU A 182 5.17 -3.51 0.30
CA LEU A 182 4.10 -4.36 -0.18
C LEU A 182 4.30 -4.53 -1.68
N ILE A 183 4.52 -5.77 -2.11
CA ILE A 183 4.78 -6.10 -3.51
C ILE A 183 3.65 -6.96 -4.05
N THR A 184 3.14 -6.65 -5.23
CA THR A 184 2.28 -7.56 -5.97
C THR A 184 3.01 -8.07 -7.20
N THR A 185 2.87 -9.37 -7.46
CA THR A 185 3.51 -10.03 -8.59
C THR A 185 2.64 -11.18 -9.12
N ASN A 186 2.79 -11.49 -10.38
CA ASN A 186 2.22 -12.69 -10.99
C ASN A 186 3.23 -13.84 -11.09
N THR A 187 4.47 -13.61 -10.67
CA THR A 187 5.59 -14.55 -10.84
C THR A 187 6.08 -15.03 -9.47
N ALA A 188 6.33 -16.32 -9.34
CA ALA A 188 6.90 -16.90 -8.13
C ALA A 188 8.36 -16.44 -7.94
N PHE A 189 8.86 -16.44 -6.69
CA PHE A 189 10.25 -16.06 -6.41
C PHE A 189 11.28 -16.91 -7.16
N SER A 190 10.99 -18.21 -7.39
CA SER A 190 11.82 -19.11 -8.18
C SER A 190 12.12 -18.61 -9.59
N ASP A 191 11.20 -17.83 -10.16
CA ASP A 191 11.26 -17.36 -11.53
C ASP A 191 11.76 -15.91 -11.65
N TRP A 192 12.12 -15.29 -10.53
CA TRP A 192 12.60 -13.91 -10.52
C TRP A 192 13.95 -13.73 -11.24
N GLY A 193 14.73 -14.81 -11.41
CA GLY A 193 15.90 -14.79 -12.27
C GLY A 193 15.60 -14.50 -13.74
N ASN A 194 14.36 -14.77 -14.19
CA ASN A 194 13.92 -14.47 -15.56
C ASN A 194 13.39 -13.02 -15.70
N ILE A 195 13.04 -12.37 -14.58
CA ILE A 195 12.52 -10.99 -14.57
C ILE A 195 13.66 -10.02 -14.36
N LEU A 196 14.54 -10.33 -13.40
CA LEU A 196 15.70 -9.53 -13.05
C LEU A 196 16.89 -9.97 -13.92
N TYR A 197 17.82 -9.04 -14.16
CA TYR A 197 18.91 -9.22 -15.12
C TYR A 197 19.65 -10.56 -15.01
N ASN A 198 19.87 -11.05 -13.79
CA ASN A 198 20.50 -12.34 -13.53
C ASN A 198 20.07 -12.93 -12.18
N THR A 199 20.38 -14.22 -11.98
CA THR A 199 20.05 -14.96 -10.76
C THR A 199 20.71 -14.39 -9.51
N THR A 200 21.90 -13.82 -9.59
CA THR A 200 22.61 -13.24 -8.44
C THR A 200 21.84 -12.05 -7.86
N ILE A 201 21.44 -11.10 -8.72
CA ILE A 201 20.63 -9.94 -8.30
C ILE A 201 19.25 -10.41 -7.81
N ALA A 202 18.64 -11.38 -8.51
CA ALA A 202 17.35 -11.94 -8.13
C ALA A 202 17.39 -12.57 -6.73
N THR A 203 18.40 -13.38 -6.45
CA THR A 203 18.60 -14.00 -5.14
C THR A 203 18.81 -12.93 -4.06
N ALA A 204 19.67 -11.94 -4.31
CA ALA A 204 19.95 -10.89 -3.34
C ALA A 204 18.72 -10.01 -3.02
N ILE A 205 17.82 -9.83 -3.98
CA ILE A 205 16.54 -9.14 -3.80
C ILE A 205 15.55 -10.03 -3.04
N ALA A 206 15.42 -11.30 -3.47
CA ALA A 206 14.51 -12.26 -2.84
C ALA A 206 14.86 -12.48 -1.37
N ASP A 207 16.11 -12.68 -1.04
CA ASP A 207 16.57 -12.87 0.34
C ASP A 207 16.14 -11.72 1.25
N ARG A 208 16.38 -10.46 0.84
CA ARG A 208 16.00 -9.29 1.63
C ARG A 208 14.51 -9.10 1.78
N LEU A 209 13.75 -9.49 0.76
CA LEU A 209 12.29 -9.40 0.81
C LEU A 209 11.69 -10.50 1.67
N VAL A 210 12.21 -11.74 1.57
CA VAL A 210 11.65 -12.93 2.21
C VAL A 210 12.07 -13.04 3.68
N GLU A 211 13.27 -12.59 4.04
CA GLU A 211 13.83 -12.67 5.41
C GLU A 211 12.82 -12.25 6.49
N ASN A 212 12.07 -11.19 6.24
CA ASN A 212 11.01 -10.75 7.13
C ASN A 212 9.76 -10.39 6.31
N SER A 213 9.01 -11.42 5.88
CA SER A 213 7.82 -11.18 5.04
C SER A 213 6.64 -12.07 5.38
N GLU A 214 5.45 -11.55 5.06
CA GLU A 214 4.24 -12.33 4.91
C GLU A 214 3.91 -12.52 3.43
N ILE A 215 3.85 -13.77 2.98
CA ILE A 215 3.58 -14.13 1.60
C ILE A 215 2.15 -14.65 1.49
N PHE A 216 1.38 -14.09 0.53
CA PHE A 216 0.00 -14.43 0.23
C PHE A 216 -0.12 -14.94 -1.21
N LEU A 217 -0.73 -16.11 -1.36
CA LEU A 217 -1.00 -16.68 -2.67
C LEU A 217 -2.48 -16.50 -3.01
N LEU A 218 -2.76 -15.72 -4.06
CA LEU A 218 -4.11 -15.45 -4.57
C LEU A 218 -4.35 -16.27 -5.85
N GLY A 219 -5.07 -17.37 -5.71
CA GLY A 219 -5.54 -18.18 -6.84
C GLY A 219 -6.94 -17.78 -7.31
N GLY A 220 -7.43 -18.52 -8.28
CA GLY A 220 -8.78 -18.41 -8.84
C GLY A 220 -8.84 -17.71 -10.18
N ASP A 221 -10.06 -17.70 -10.75
CA ASP A 221 -10.33 -17.06 -12.01
C ASP A 221 -10.23 -15.54 -11.95
N SER A 222 -9.95 -14.94 -13.12
CA SER A 222 -9.90 -13.49 -13.23
C SER A 222 -11.27 -12.87 -12.99
N LEU A 223 -11.37 -11.94 -12.05
CA LEU A 223 -12.55 -11.10 -11.81
C LEU A 223 -12.83 -10.12 -12.98
N ARG A 224 -11.89 -9.97 -13.90
CA ARG A 224 -12.04 -9.11 -15.11
C ARG A 224 -12.77 -9.82 -16.24
N LYS A 225 -12.94 -11.14 -16.18
CA LYS A 225 -13.72 -11.89 -17.17
C LYS A 225 -15.21 -11.72 -16.85
N PRO A 226 -16.08 -11.45 -17.85
CA PRO A 226 -17.50 -11.49 -17.62
C PRO A 226 -17.87 -12.91 -17.13
N LYS A 227 -18.73 -13.02 -16.11
CA LYS A 227 -19.30 -14.30 -15.71
C LYS A 227 -19.94 -14.90 -16.97
N LYS A 228 -19.48 -16.09 -17.40
CA LYS A 228 -20.18 -16.84 -18.42
C LYS A 228 -21.62 -16.99 -17.93
N SER A 229 -22.58 -16.42 -18.65
CA SER A 229 -23.99 -16.72 -18.45
C SER A 229 -24.14 -18.23 -18.56
N SER A 230 -24.61 -18.89 -17.50
CA SER A 230 -25.01 -20.28 -17.58
C SER A 230 -26.01 -20.40 -18.72
N PRO A 231 -25.90 -21.38 -19.63
CA PRO A 231 -26.98 -21.64 -20.57
C PRO A 231 -28.25 -21.88 -19.75
N ALA A 232 -29.30 -21.18 -20.08
CA ALA A 232 -30.64 -21.45 -19.53
C ALA A 232 -31.03 -22.89 -19.85
N PRO A 233 -31.75 -23.59 -18.94
CA PRO A 233 -32.19 -24.95 -19.10
C PRO A 233 -33.14 -25.13 -20.31
#